data_c5915c21a20a6ba709a6342305f80c7a
#
_entry.id   c5915c21a20a6ba709a6342305f80c7a
#
_cell.length_a   1.000
_cell.length_b   1.000
_cell.length_c   1.000
_cell.angle_alpha   90.00
_cell.angle_beta   90.00
_cell.angle_gamma   90.00
#
_symmetry.space_group_name_H-M   'P 1'
#
loop_
_entity.id
_entity.type
_entity.pdbx_description
1 polymer ?
#
loop_
_entity_poly.entity_id
_entity_poly.type
_entity_poly.pdbx_seq_one_letter_code
_entity_poly.pdbx_strand_id
1 'polypeptide(L)'
;MRTRYLLWALLALAITSCQGGKTAAGDGDGGDTVKMKYAQLLTIVKHGGEYAEHDGEYAEVTIANPWKEGTLLHRYILVPKGEEGNKTVARLAMQRSAGARCVTDTVRTPVENSAVFTSPHCQLLYELGCGQAIRGVCDLDYINIQDVKKRAASAGNHGSSSAIADCGSSMAPDIERIIALKPEAILVSPFENSGGYGKLDKLHIPIIEAADYMESSPLGRAEWMKFYGMLFGKDKNISTTVAGKALTTVAGKASEATLPASCELKADSLFAKIEKEYLKLKAEAGKLPKGLSILTERKTGNVWYVPGGQSTIGILLKDANARYIFSDDKHSGSLPMSPEQILAKGSQVDVWAFKYFGGAPLSQVQLLQEYDGYKALAAFSRGNIYQVDTSTVPYFELTSFHPELLLREFIILAHGSRFGKLKFYKK
;
A
#
# COMPACT_ATOMS: atom_id res chain seq x y z
N MET A 1 -13.58 23.97 74.01
CA MET A 1 -12.58 25.04 74.12
C MET A 1 -11.73 25.08 72.83
N ARG A 2 -11.72 26.23 72.16
CA ARG A 2 -10.77 26.73 71.15
C ARG A 2 -10.62 25.92 69.85
N THR A 3 -11.41 26.23 68.79
CA THR A 3 -11.18 27.24 67.75
C THR A 3 -9.75 27.31 67.24
N ARG A 4 -9.58 26.97 65.88
CA ARG A 4 -8.75 27.72 64.93
C ARG A 4 -8.97 27.23 63.51
N TYR A 5 -9.71 28.00 62.77
CA TYR A 5 -9.62 28.62 61.45
C TYR A 5 -8.64 27.99 60.42
N LEU A 6 -9.17 27.45 59.37
CA LEU A 6 -9.24 27.97 57.98
C LEU A 6 -7.94 28.51 57.38
N LEU A 7 -7.47 27.84 56.36
CA LEU A 7 -6.94 28.53 55.16
C LEU A 7 -7.17 27.60 53.94
N TRP A 8 -8.09 28.04 53.11
CA TRP A 8 -8.32 27.49 51.78
C TRP A 8 -7.25 28.05 50.86
N ALA A 9 -6.39 27.19 50.28
CA ALA A 9 -5.56 27.52 49.16
C ALA A 9 -6.16 26.86 47.91
N LEU A 10 -6.78 27.68 47.06
CA LEU A 10 -7.20 27.31 45.74
C LEU A 10 -5.95 26.98 44.90
N LEU A 11 -5.75 25.71 44.62
CA LEU A 11 -4.78 25.23 43.65
C LEU A 11 -5.54 25.07 42.31
N ALA A 12 -5.39 26.06 41.43
CA ALA A 12 -5.85 25.98 40.06
C ALA A 12 -5.01 24.91 39.35
N LEU A 13 -5.58 23.72 39.11
CA LEU A 13 -5.01 22.73 38.19
C LEU A 13 -5.18 23.26 36.77
N ALA A 14 -4.09 23.73 36.20
CA ALA A 14 -3.96 23.92 34.78
C ALA A 14 -3.98 22.55 34.13
N ILE A 15 -5.06 22.23 33.44
CA ILE A 15 -5.16 21.08 32.54
C ILE A 15 -4.30 21.40 31.32
N THR A 16 -3.02 21.02 31.35
CA THR A 16 -2.20 20.96 30.15
C THR A 16 -2.66 19.75 29.36
N SER A 17 -3.41 20.04 28.30
CA SER A 17 -3.71 19.11 27.22
C SER A 17 -2.38 18.53 26.70
N CYS A 18 -2.17 17.23 26.90
CA CYS A 18 -1.12 16.49 26.19
C CYS A 18 -1.46 16.46 24.72
N GLN A 19 -0.91 17.39 23.97
CA GLN A 19 -0.78 17.25 22.52
C GLN A 19 0.19 16.12 22.23
N GLY A 20 -0.26 15.22 21.34
CA GLY A 20 0.45 14.04 20.91
C GLY A 20 1.90 14.32 20.49
N GLY A 21 2.75 13.35 20.77
CA GLY A 21 4.18 13.43 20.54
C GLY A 21 4.53 13.88 19.13
N LYS A 22 5.16 15.03 19.05
CA LYS A 22 5.95 15.43 17.88
C LYS A 22 7.13 14.49 17.81
N THR A 23 7.14 13.60 16.82
CA THR A 23 8.37 12.98 16.36
C THR A 23 9.37 14.10 16.09
N ALA A 24 10.56 13.99 16.68
CA ALA A 24 11.64 14.95 16.52
C ALA A 24 11.95 15.11 15.02
N ALA A 25 11.48 16.19 14.45
CA ALA A 25 12.01 16.70 13.20
C ALA A 25 13.43 17.16 13.50
N GLY A 26 14.41 16.55 12.83
CA GLY A 26 15.79 17.02 12.90
C GLY A 26 15.83 18.48 12.43
N ASP A 27 16.42 19.34 13.24
CA ASP A 27 16.83 20.67 12.84
C ASP A 27 17.81 20.56 11.67
N GLY A 28 17.42 21.09 10.51
CA GLY A 28 18.32 21.22 9.39
C GLY A 28 17.63 21.24 8.05
N ASP A 29 17.64 22.42 7.49
CA ASP A 29 17.42 22.70 6.07
C ASP A 29 15.95 22.66 5.58
N GLY A 30 15.49 23.84 5.10
CA GLY A 30 14.12 24.17 4.76
C GLY A 30 13.48 23.38 3.62
N GLY A 31 13.25 22.09 3.84
CA GLY A 31 12.50 21.24 2.92
C GLY A 31 10.98 21.42 3.04
N ASP A 32 10.28 21.28 1.92
CA ASP A 32 8.81 21.32 1.87
C ASP A 32 8.24 19.90 2.10
N THR A 33 7.53 19.73 3.22
CA THR A 33 6.95 18.45 3.59
C THR A 33 5.70 18.15 2.78
N VAL A 34 5.70 17.06 2.02
CA VAL A 34 4.52 16.55 1.34
C VAL A 34 3.54 16.03 2.39
N LYS A 35 2.42 16.74 2.55
CA LYS A 35 1.42 16.40 3.55
C LYS A 35 0.70 15.10 3.18
N MET A 36 1.00 14.01 3.91
CA MET A 36 0.22 12.78 3.87
C MET A 36 -1.05 12.96 4.70
N LYS A 37 -2.19 12.57 4.13
CA LYS A 37 -3.51 12.75 4.77
C LYS A 37 -3.92 11.52 5.58
N TYR A 38 -3.53 10.34 5.14
CA TYR A 38 -3.94 9.05 5.69
C TYR A 38 -2.78 8.12 6.01
N ALA A 39 -1.71 8.15 5.22
CA ALA A 39 -0.53 7.33 5.46
C ALA A 39 0.18 7.79 6.75
N GLN A 40 0.46 6.84 7.64
CA GLN A 40 1.08 7.10 8.94
C GLN A 40 2.54 6.62 8.99
N LEU A 41 2.87 5.63 8.16
CA LEU A 41 4.22 5.06 8.12
C LEU A 41 5.15 5.80 7.17
N LEU A 42 4.64 6.66 6.31
CA LEU A 42 5.38 7.29 5.22
C LEU A 42 5.46 8.82 5.44
N THR A 43 6.69 9.35 5.40
CA THR A 43 6.94 10.79 5.38
C THR A 43 7.81 11.14 4.19
N ILE A 44 7.46 12.20 3.47
CA ILE A 44 8.20 12.71 2.31
C ILE A 44 8.52 14.18 2.52
N VAL A 45 9.78 14.55 2.36
CA VAL A 45 10.25 15.94 2.42
C VAL A 45 10.97 16.24 1.11
N LYS A 46 10.52 17.22 0.36
CA LYS A 46 11.17 17.70 -0.87
C LYS A 46 12.15 18.83 -0.51
N HIS A 47 13.37 18.71 -0.98
CA HIS A 47 14.43 19.69 -0.81
C HIS A 47 14.79 20.29 -2.17
N GLY A 48 15.13 21.57 -2.19
CA GLY A 48 15.36 22.31 -3.42
C GLY A 48 14.16 23.12 -3.83
N GLY A 49 14.33 24.03 -4.78
CA GLY A 49 13.34 24.96 -5.25
C GLY A 49 13.88 26.38 -5.31
N GLU A 50 13.01 27.37 -5.48
CA GLU A 50 13.32 28.78 -5.76
C GLU A 50 14.26 29.46 -4.72
N TYR A 51 14.48 28.85 -3.55
CA TYR A 51 15.30 29.38 -2.45
C TYR A 51 16.61 28.62 -2.21
N ALA A 52 16.87 27.53 -2.95
CA ALA A 52 18.10 26.76 -2.79
C ALA A 52 19.17 27.28 -3.77
N GLU A 53 19.84 28.36 -3.42
CA GLU A 53 20.88 28.98 -4.28
C GLU A 53 22.04 28.01 -4.66
N HIS A 54 22.17 26.86 -4.01
CA HIS A 54 23.26 25.90 -4.27
C HIS A 54 22.91 24.43 -4.12
N ASP A 55 21.66 24.09 -3.77
CA ASP A 55 21.27 22.70 -3.48
C ASP A 55 20.39 22.14 -4.60
N GLY A 56 20.91 21.17 -5.35
CA GLY A 56 20.12 20.47 -6.36
C GLY A 56 18.90 19.79 -5.75
N GLU A 57 17.84 19.62 -6.52
CA GLU A 57 16.59 19.01 -6.09
C GLU A 57 16.78 17.55 -5.65
N TYR A 58 16.21 17.18 -4.51
CA TYR A 58 16.10 15.81 -4.04
C TYR A 58 14.89 15.66 -3.09
N ALA A 59 14.46 14.44 -2.84
CA ALA A 59 13.46 14.19 -1.82
C ALA A 59 13.98 13.19 -0.79
N GLU A 60 13.68 13.45 0.46
CA GLU A 60 13.90 12.51 1.55
C GLU A 60 12.59 11.77 1.85
N VAL A 61 12.66 10.46 1.86
CA VAL A 61 11.53 9.59 2.20
C VAL A 61 11.91 8.74 3.39
N THR A 62 11.13 8.81 4.45
CA THR A 62 11.32 7.96 5.63
C THR A 62 10.13 7.06 5.83
N ILE A 63 10.41 5.80 6.14
CA ILE A 63 9.42 4.78 6.47
C ILE A 63 9.56 4.45 7.95
N ALA A 64 8.51 4.70 8.72
CA ALA A 64 8.45 4.30 10.13
C ALA A 64 8.39 2.77 10.24
N ASN A 65 9.03 2.21 11.25
CA ASN A 65 9.02 0.77 11.47
C ASN A 65 7.65 0.35 12.05
N PRO A 66 6.84 -0.44 11.32
CA PRO A 66 5.50 -0.82 11.76
C PRO A 66 5.50 -1.80 12.94
N TRP A 67 6.63 -2.44 13.23
CA TRP A 67 6.78 -3.43 14.30
C TRP A 67 7.50 -2.88 15.53
N LYS A 68 8.22 -1.76 15.38
CA LYS A 68 9.00 -1.17 16.46
C LYS A 68 8.78 0.33 16.52
N GLU A 69 7.89 0.73 17.39
CA GLU A 69 7.50 2.13 17.60
C GLU A 69 8.72 3.04 17.85
N GLY A 70 8.68 4.24 17.29
CA GLY A 70 9.74 5.26 17.45
C GLY A 70 11.02 4.98 16.68
N THR A 71 11.07 3.96 15.83
CA THR A 71 12.23 3.69 14.96
C THR A 71 11.85 3.79 13.49
N LEU A 72 12.84 4.04 12.64
CA LEU A 72 12.67 3.97 11.19
C LEU A 72 12.91 2.54 10.70
N LEU A 73 12.12 2.11 9.73
CA LEU A 73 12.39 0.93 8.94
C LEU A 73 13.49 1.27 7.92
N HIS A 74 13.28 2.33 7.13
CA HIS A 74 14.20 2.75 6.09
C HIS A 74 14.15 4.26 5.83
N ARG A 75 15.21 4.78 5.23
CA ARG A 75 15.32 6.15 4.73
C ARG A 75 15.85 6.15 3.31
N TYR A 76 15.16 6.80 2.39
CA TYR A 76 15.59 6.95 1.00
C TYR A 76 15.87 8.40 0.68
N ILE A 77 16.93 8.64 -0.09
CA ILE A 77 17.22 9.91 -0.73
C ILE A 77 16.98 9.74 -2.22
N LEU A 78 15.90 10.32 -2.72
CA LEU A 78 15.54 10.27 -4.12
C LEU A 78 16.21 11.43 -4.84
N VAL A 79 17.09 11.13 -5.78
CA VAL A 79 17.87 12.14 -6.51
C VAL A 79 17.64 11.97 -8.01
N PRO A 80 17.20 13.02 -8.72
CA PRO A 80 17.02 12.98 -10.16
C PRO A 80 18.29 12.52 -10.88
N LYS A 81 18.13 11.74 -11.96
CA LYS A 81 19.23 11.39 -12.85
C LYS A 81 19.70 12.65 -13.59
N GLY A 82 20.99 12.68 -13.97
CA GLY A 82 21.59 13.78 -14.68
C GLY A 82 22.76 14.40 -13.92
N GLU A 83 23.35 15.45 -14.48
CA GLU A 83 24.59 16.06 -13.97
C GLU A 83 24.38 16.77 -12.63
N GLU A 84 23.30 17.53 -12.50
CA GLU A 84 22.95 18.20 -11.21
C GLU A 84 22.67 17.18 -10.10
N GLY A 85 21.96 16.10 -10.41
CA GLY A 85 21.76 15.01 -9.43
C GLY A 85 23.09 14.33 -9.04
N ASN A 86 24.06 14.22 -9.93
CA ASN A 86 25.37 13.68 -9.56
C ASN A 86 26.11 14.59 -8.57
N LYS A 87 26.04 15.91 -8.74
CA LYS A 87 26.58 16.89 -7.79
C LYS A 87 25.88 16.78 -6.44
N THR A 88 24.55 16.66 -6.44
CA THR A 88 23.74 16.46 -5.23
C THR A 88 24.17 15.20 -4.47
N VAL A 89 24.32 14.05 -5.15
CA VAL A 89 24.79 12.80 -4.52
C VAL A 89 26.18 12.99 -3.89
N ALA A 90 27.12 13.59 -4.63
CA ALA A 90 28.48 13.81 -4.12
C ALA A 90 28.48 14.69 -2.85
N ARG A 91 27.68 15.77 -2.84
CA ARG A 91 27.52 16.66 -1.68
C ARG A 91 26.92 15.94 -0.47
N LEU A 92 25.81 15.22 -0.66
CA LEU A 92 25.15 14.47 0.42
C LEU A 92 26.04 13.37 0.99
N ALA A 93 26.88 12.74 0.17
CA ALA A 93 27.86 11.76 0.64
C ALA A 93 28.91 12.39 1.58
N MET A 94 29.34 13.63 1.32
CA MET A 94 30.27 14.37 2.19
C MET A 94 29.61 14.78 3.52
N GLN A 95 28.31 15.03 3.54
CA GLN A 95 27.56 15.43 4.74
C GLN A 95 27.18 14.25 5.64
N ARG A 96 27.27 13.02 5.15
CA ARG A 96 26.95 11.82 5.95
C ARG A 96 27.98 11.65 7.07
N SER A 97 27.62 12.07 8.26
CA SER A 97 28.39 11.80 9.48
C SER A 97 28.36 10.30 9.80
N ALA A 98 29.52 9.76 10.17
CA ALA A 98 29.64 8.40 10.70
C ALA A 98 28.79 8.30 11.98
N GLY A 99 27.64 7.60 11.93
CA GLY A 99 26.80 7.41 13.12
C GLY A 99 25.29 7.29 12.85
N ALA A 100 24.83 7.33 11.60
CA ALA A 100 23.41 7.15 11.30
C ALA A 100 22.91 5.76 11.72
N ARG A 101 21.94 5.72 12.64
CA ARG A 101 21.34 4.48 13.18
C ARG A 101 20.30 3.82 12.26
N CYS A 102 20.09 4.35 11.05
CA CYS A 102 19.09 3.88 10.10
C CYS A 102 19.77 3.60 8.75
N VAL A 103 19.35 2.52 8.11
CA VAL A 103 19.77 2.23 6.74
C VAL A 103 19.25 3.33 5.83
N THR A 104 20.15 3.92 5.03
CA THR A 104 19.83 5.01 4.11
C THR A 104 20.35 4.68 2.74
N ASP A 105 19.45 4.56 1.78
CA ASP A 105 19.77 4.33 0.37
C ASP A 105 19.54 5.59 -0.48
N THR A 106 20.40 5.77 -1.47
CA THR A 106 20.22 6.79 -2.49
C THR A 106 19.65 6.14 -3.75
N VAL A 107 18.45 6.58 -4.15
CA VAL A 107 17.75 6.07 -5.32
C VAL A 107 17.81 7.13 -6.43
N ARG A 108 18.29 6.73 -7.60
CA ARG A 108 18.32 7.61 -8.78
C ARG A 108 17.00 7.53 -9.53
N THR A 109 16.28 8.65 -9.60
CA THR A 109 14.97 8.73 -10.24
C THR A 109 15.05 9.40 -11.62
N PRO A 110 14.20 8.98 -12.58
CA PRO A 110 13.24 7.87 -12.48
C PRO A 110 13.93 6.51 -12.50
N VAL A 111 13.36 5.54 -11.77
CA VAL A 111 13.74 4.14 -11.88
C VAL A 111 13.19 3.60 -13.20
N GLU A 112 14.06 3.12 -14.09
CA GLU A 112 13.70 2.63 -15.43
C GLU A 112 13.85 1.11 -15.56
N ASN A 113 14.51 0.48 -14.60
CA ASN A 113 14.72 -0.95 -14.52
C ASN A 113 14.57 -1.42 -13.08
N SER A 114 13.56 -2.25 -12.80
CA SER A 114 13.29 -2.74 -11.45
C SER A 114 12.93 -4.22 -11.42
N ALA A 115 13.24 -4.88 -10.31
CA ALA A 115 12.66 -6.16 -9.92
C ALA A 115 11.54 -5.90 -8.90
N VAL A 116 10.32 -6.39 -9.17
CA VAL A 116 9.14 -6.13 -8.36
C VAL A 116 8.59 -7.46 -7.84
N PHE A 117 8.65 -7.66 -6.52
CA PHE A 117 8.35 -8.97 -5.91
C PHE A 117 6.87 -9.19 -5.62
N THR A 118 6.03 -8.18 -5.81
CA THR A 118 4.60 -8.29 -5.46
C THR A 118 3.69 -7.86 -6.59
N SER A 119 2.64 -8.63 -6.84
CA SER A 119 1.67 -8.35 -7.90
C SER A 119 0.88 -7.03 -7.71
N PRO A 120 0.52 -6.57 -6.48
CA PRO A 120 -0.10 -5.27 -6.29
C PRO A 120 0.73 -4.09 -6.82
N HIS A 121 2.06 -4.11 -6.57
CA HIS A 121 2.94 -3.05 -7.04
C HIS A 121 3.14 -3.12 -8.55
N CYS A 122 3.18 -4.32 -9.13
CA CYS A 122 3.16 -4.46 -10.59
C CYS A 122 1.94 -3.77 -11.20
N GLN A 123 0.74 -4.04 -10.67
CA GLN A 123 -0.50 -3.43 -11.16
C GLN A 123 -0.49 -1.91 -11.00
N LEU A 124 -0.09 -1.42 -9.84
CA LEU A 124 0.03 0.02 -9.58
C LEU A 124 0.95 0.70 -10.60
N LEU A 125 2.12 0.14 -10.88
CA LEU A 125 3.06 0.70 -11.87
C LEU A 125 2.47 0.74 -13.29
N TYR A 126 1.64 -0.24 -13.67
CA TYR A 126 0.89 -0.17 -14.92
C TYR A 126 -0.14 0.97 -14.92
N GLU A 127 -0.87 1.17 -13.85
CA GLU A 127 -1.86 2.25 -13.72
C GLU A 127 -1.22 3.63 -13.76
N LEU A 128 -0.05 3.76 -13.15
CA LEU A 128 0.75 4.99 -13.20
C LEU A 128 1.43 5.20 -14.56
N GLY A 129 1.40 4.19 -15.46
CA GLY A 129 2.03 4.24 -16.77
C GLY A 129 3.52 3.95 -16.77
N CYS A 130 4.03 3.35 -15.69
CA CYS A 130 5.44 3.00 -15.49
C CYS A 130 5.70 1.49 -15.62
N GLY A 131 4.75 0.70 -16.08
CA GLY A 131 4.86 -0.76 -16.19
C GLY A 131 6.07 -1.24 -17.01
N GLN A 132 6.59 -0.41 -17.91
CA GLN A 132 7.80 -0.74 -18.70
C GLN A 132 9.09 -0.78 -17.85
N ALA A 133 9.09 -0.16 -16.67
CA ALA A 133 10.20 -0.25 -15.74
C ALA A 133 10.30 -1.61 -15.04
N ILE A 134 9.26 -2.44 -15.08
CA ILE A 134 9.27 -3.80 -14.55
C ILE A 134 10.06 -4.70 -15.49
N ARG A 135 11.19 -5.23 -15.01
CA ARG A 135 12.08 -6.12 -15.76
C ARG A 135 12.20 -7.51 -15.12
N GLY A 136 11.92 -7.63 -13.84
CA GLY A 136 11.86 -8.90 -13.13
C GLY A 136 10.68 -8.93 -12.17
N VAL A 137 10.11 -10.12 -12.01
CA VAL A 137 9.05 -10.36 -11.04
C VAL A 137 9.32 -11.66 -10.29
N CYS A 138 8.81 -11.77 -9.07
CA CYS A 138 8.72 -13.04 -8.36
C CYS A 138 7.30 -13.57 -8.37
N ASP A 139 7.16 -14.86 -8.05
CA ASP A 139 5.86 -15.54 -7.92
C ASP A 139 4.97 -15.34 -9.17
N LEU A 140 5.55 -15.46 -10.37
CA LEU A 140 4.91 -15.15 -11.66
C LEU A 140 3.58 -15.88 -11.86
N ASP A 141 3.45 -17.11 -11.38
CA ASP A 141 2.22 -17.91 -11.49
C ASP A 141 1.02 -17.26 -10.79
N TYR A 142 1.26 -16.47 -9.76
CA TYR A 142 0.22 -15.75 -9.00
C TYR A 142 -0.11 -14.38 -9.56
N ILE A 143 0.60 -13.89 -10.56
CA ILE A 143 0.37 -12.57 -11.16
C ILE A 143 -0.74 -12.65 -12.21
N ASN A 144 -1.83 -11.91 -12.05
CA ASN A 144 -2.96 -11.86 -12.98
C ASN A 144 -2.95 -10.63 -13.90
N ILE A 145 -1.76 -10.16 -14.30
CA ILE A 145 -1.58 -9.03 -15.21
C ILE A 145 -1.15 -9.57 -16.58
N GLN A 146 -2.04 -9.44 -17.58
CA GLN A 146 -1.84 -10.04 -18.90
C GLN A 146 -0.56 -9.58 -19.60
N ASP A 147 -0.20 -8.30 -19.48
CA ASP A 147 1.02 -7.77 -20.09
C ASP A 147 2.28 -8.34 -19.43
N VAL A 148 2.28 -8.51 -18.10
CA VAL A 148 3.39 -9.17 -17.39
C VAL A 148 3.56 -10.60 -17.90
N LYS A 149 2.47 -11.38 -18.00
CA LYS A 149 2.52 -12.76 -18.51
C LYS A 149 3.03 -12.82 -19.95
N LYS A 150 2.57 -11.93 -20.83
CA LYS A 150 3.05 -11.87 -22.23
C LYS A 150 4.53 -11.53 -22.31
N ARG A 151 4.98 -10.54 -21.54
CA ARG A 151 6.38 -10.11 -21.51
C ARG A 151 7.29 -11.17 -20.88
N ALA A 152 6.82 -11.90 -19.87
CA ALA A 152 7.54 -13.02 -19.29
C ALA A 152 7.67 -14.18 -20.27
N ALA A 153 6.61 -14.54 -21.00
CA ALA A 153 6.64 -15.57 -22.04
C ALA A 153 7.59 -15.25 -23.19
N SER A 154 7.86 -13.96 -23.44
CA SER A 154 8.80 -13.52 -24.50
C SER A 154 10.27 -13.51 -24.06
N ALA A 155 10.57 -13.79 -22.80
CA ALA A 155 11.94 -13.77 -22.25
C ALA A 155 12.89 -14.82 -22.90
N GLY A 156 12.33 -15.88 -23.51
CA GLY A 156 13.10 -16.88 -24.29
C GLY A 156 13.53 -16.40 -25.68
N ASN A 157 12.96 -15.34 -26.22
CA ASN A 157 13.33 -14.76 -27.49
C ASN A 157 14.47 -13.75 -27.28
N HIS A 158 15.71 -14.17 -27.56
CA HIS A 158 16.89 -13.31 -27.51
C HIS A 158 16.67 -12.02 -28.32
N GLY A 159 16.55 -10.89 -27.61
CA GLY A 159 16.47 -9.56 -28.24
C GLY A 159 15.28 -8.67 -27.83
N SER A 160 14.30 -9.15 -27.08
CA SER A 160 13.21 -8.29 -26.63
C SER A 160 13.65 -7.41 -25.47
N SER A 161 13.89 -6.12 -25.75
CA SER A 161 14.24 -5.11 -24.73
C SER A 161 13.14 -4.89 -23.68
N SER A 162 11.93 -5.46 -23.89
CA SER A 162 10.78 -5.34 -23.01
C SER A 162 10.46 -6.60 -22.19
N ALA A 163 11.25 -7.68 -22.34
CA ALA A 163 11.03 -8.93 -21.61
C ALA A 163 11.08 -8.74 -20.08
N ILE A 164 10.29 -9.57 -19.37
CA ILE A 164 10.30 -9.65 -17.92
C ILE A 164 10.90 -11.01 -17.52
N ALA A 165 11.89 -11.00 -16.65
CA ALA A 165 12.44 -12.22 -16.09
C ALA A 165 11.59 -12.72 -14.93
N ASP A 166 11.36 -14.04 -14.89
CA ASP A 166 10.85 -14.71 -13.70
C ASP A 166 12.04 -14.91 -12.73
N CYS A 167 11.99 -14.22 -11.60
CA CYS A 167 13.02 -14.27 -10.56
C CYS A 167 12.71 -15.32 -9.47
N GLY A 168 11.81 -16.25 -9.73
CA GLY A 168 11.46 -17.34 -8.82
C GLY A 168 10.50 -16.91 -7.70
N SER A 169 10.65 -17.53 -6.53
CA SER A 169 9.79 -17.19 -5.38
C SER A 169 10.28 -15.93 -4.66
N SER A 170 9.35 -15.09 -4.20
CA SER A 170 9.66 -13.91 -3.38
C SER A 170 10.33 -14.26 -2.04
N MET A 171 10.09 -15.46 -1.51
CA MET A 171 10.73 -15.97 -0.29
C MET A 171 12.13 -16.56 -0.51
N ALA A 172 12.45 -16.94 -1.73
CA ALA A 172 13.75 -17.49 -2.13
C ALA A 172 14.08 -17.07 -3.57
N PRO A 173 14.38 -15.78 -3.81
CA PRO A 173 14.56 -15.25 -5.16
C PRO A 173 15.82 -15.77 -5.83
N ASP A 174 15.76 -15.90 -7.16
CA ASP A 174 16.90 -16.27 -8.00
C ASP A 174 17.86 -15.06 -8.13
N ILE A 175 18.88 -15.05 -7.29
CA ILE A 175 19.85 -13.96 -7.19
C ILE A 175 20.61 -13.78 -8.50
N GLU A 176 20.96 -14.86 -9.20
CA GLU A 176 21.70 -14.79 -10.46
C GLU A 176 20.89 -14.09 -11.55
N ARG A 177 19.60 -14.39 -11.63
CA ARG A 177 18.69 -13.69 -12.56
C ARG A 177 18.55 -12.21 -12.20
N ILE A 178 18.43 -11.88 -10.91
CA ILE A 178 18.36 -10.48 -10.46
C ILE A 178 19.64 -9.73 -10.82
N ILE A 179 20.82 -10.33 -10.59
CA ILE A 179 22.11 -9.74 -10.98
C ILE A 179 22.17 -9.50 -12.49
N ALA A 180 21.72 -10.48 -13.29
CA ALA A 180 21.71 -10.37 -14.76
C ALA A 180 20.80 -9.23 -15.28
N LEU A 181 19.72 -8.91 -14.56
CA LEU A 181 18.83 -7.79 -14.88
C LEU A 181 19.47 -6.43 -14.65
N LYS A 182 20.46 -6.34 -13.75
CA LYS A 182 21.06 -5.06 -13.31
C LYS A 182 20.00 -4.03 -12.91
N PRO A 183 19.09 -4.36 -11.98
CA PRO A 183 18.02 -3.45 -11.64
C PRO A 183 18.55 -2.23 -10.90
N GLU A 184 17.89 -1.10 -11.09
CA GLU A 184 18.20 0.16 -10.37
C GLU A 184 17.54 0.20 -8.99
N ALA A 185 16.50 -0.62 -8.78
CA ALA A 185 15.83 -0.81 -7.49
C ALA A 185 15.12 -2.18 -7.46
N ILE A 186 14.99 -2.72 -6.26
CA ILE A 186 14.23 -3.95 -5.98
C ILE A 186 13.10 -3.60 -5.01
N LEU A 187 11.84 -3.82 -5.39
CA LEU A 187 10.68 -3.60 -4.53
C LEU A 187 10.31 -4.91 -3.83
N VAL A 188 10.31 -4.89 -2.51
CA VAL A 188 9.97 -6.05 -1.67
C VAL A 188 8.94 -5.66 -0.62
N SER A 189 8.12 -6.61 -0.17
CA SER A 189 7.32 -6.42 1.04
C SER A 189 8.14 -6.89 2.25
N PRO A 190 8.53 -5.99 3.16
CA PRO A 190 9.23 -6.36 4.38
C PRO A 190 8.30 -7.16 5.31
N PHE A 191 8.85 -7.94 6.23
CA PHE A 191 8.10 -8.62 7.29
C PHE A 191 8.87 -8.58 8.61
N GLU A 192 8.17 -8.73 9.70
CA GLU A 192 8.77 -8.69 11.03
C GLU A 192 9.89 -9.73 11.16
N ASN A 193 11.02 -9.31 11.71
CA ASN A 193 12.20 -10.17 11.91
C ASN A 193 12.75 -10.79 10.61
N SER A 194 12.57 -10.14 9.47
CA SER A 194 13.17 -10.59 8.20
C SER A 194 14.69 -10.75 8.27
N GLY A 195 15.34 -10.09 9.23
CA GLY A 195 16.80 -10.19 9.44
C GLY A 195 17.64 -9.61 8.30
N GLY A 196 17.01 -8.85 7.40
CA GLY A 196 17.58 -8.38 6.15
C GLY A 196 17.23 -9.30 4.97
N TYR A 197 17.75 -8.95 3.80
CA TYR A 197 17.42 -9.63 2.53
C TYR A 197 18.55 -10.57 2.07
N GLY A 198 19.43 -10.95 2.98
CA GLY A 198 20.45 -11.96 2.77
C GLY A 198 21.45 -11.60 1.66
N LYS A 199 21.41 -12.34 0.54
CA LYS A 199 22.31 -12.07 -0.60
C LYS A 199 21.95 -10.79 -1.35
N LEU A 200 20.67 -10.34 -1.32
CA LEU A 200 20.26 -9.10 -1.99
C LEU A 200 20.95 -7.87 -1.38
N ASP A 201 21.15 -7.85 -0.05
CA ASP A 201 21.82 -6.74 0.64
C ASP A 201 23.26 -6.51 0.11
N LYS A 202 23.89 -7.56 -0.42
CA LYS A 202 25.28 -7.52 -0.92
C LYS A 202 25.37 -7.00 -2.35
N LEU A 203 24.25 -6.80 -3.02
CA LEU A 203 24.24 -6.34 -4.41
C LEU A 203 24.42 -4.82 -4.52
N HIS A 204 24.36 -4.07 -3.41
CA HIS A 204 24.39 -2.61 -3.38
C HIS A 204 23.35 -1.96 -4.31
N ILE A 205 22.23 -2.64 -4.50
CA ILE A 205 21.08 -2.14 -5.24
C ILE A 205 20.06 -1.67 -4.19
N PRO A 206 19.49 -0.47 -4.29
CA PRO A 206 18.48 0.01 -3.36
C PRO A 206 17.31 -0.96 -3.25
N ILE A 207 17.01 -1.38 -2.02
CA ILE A 207 15.85 -2.22 -1.72
C ILE A 207 14.74 -1.32 -1.20
N ILE A 208 13.66 -1.23 -1.96
CA ILE A 208 12.49 -0.44 -1.59
C ILE A 208 11.56 -1.30 -0.74
N GLU A 209 11.53 -1.02 0.54
CA GLU A 209 10.69 -1.73 1.52
C GLU A 209 9.27 -1.20 1.47
N ALA A 210 8.43 -1.90 0.71
CA ALA A 210 7.03 -1.56 0.49
C ALA A 210 6.16 -1.98 1.68
N ALA A 211 6.24 -1.21 2.78
CA ALA A 211 5.50 -1.46 4.02
C ALA A 211 4.05 -0.92 3.99
N ASP A 212 3.55 -0.53 2.82
CA ASP A 212 2.19 0.00 2.63
C ASP A 212 1.08 -0.93 3.15
N TYR A 213 1.30 -2.24 3.08
CA TYR A 213 0.33 -3.22 3.57
C TYR A 213 0.15 -3.20 5.10
N MET A 214 1.09 -2.57 5.82
CA MET A 214 1.05 -2.38 7.28
C MET A 214 0.31 -1.12 7.71
N GLU A 215 -0.09 -0.27 6.75
CA GLU A 215 -0.95 0.86 7.07
C GLU A 215 -2.28 0.39 7.67
N SER A 216 -2.67 1.01 8.78
CA SER A 216 -3.94 0.72 9.44
C SER A 216 -5.15 1.26 8.67
N SER A 217 -4.96 2.32 7.87
CA SER A 217 -6.01 2.93 7.06
C SER A 217 -6.01 2.41 5.63
N PRO A 218 -7.17 1.97 5.09
CA PRO A 218 -7.28 1.60 3.67
C PRO A 218 -6.84 2.71 2.72
N LEU A 219 -7.19 3.97 3.02
CA LEU A 219 -6.73 5.14 2.26
C LEU A 219 -5.26 5.46 2.52
N GLY A 220 -4.72 5.16 3.72
CA GLY A 220 -3.30 5.28 4.02
C GLY A 220 -2.46 4.40 3.11
N ARG A 221 -2.86 3.13 2.97
CA ARG A 221 -2.21 2.21 2.02
C ARG A 221 -2.25 2.75 0.58
N ALA A 222 -3.41 3.19 0.13
CA ALA A 222 -3.56 3.74 -1.22
C ALA A 222 -2.69 5.00 -1.44
N GLU A 223 -2.51 5.82 -0.42
CA GLU A 223 -1.73 7.07 -0.53
C GLU A 223 -0.24 6.84 -0.81
N TRP A 224 0.30 5.67 -0.51
CA TRP A 224 1.68 5.31 -0.87
C TRP A 224 1.94 5.35 -2.38
N MET A 225 0.91 5.34 -3.22
CA MET A 225 1.08 5.52 -4.67
C MET A 225 1.81 6.81 -5.02
N LYS A 226 1.76 7.85 -4.18
CA LYS A 226 2.53 9.09 -4.35
C LYS A 226 4.04 8.83 -4.30
N PHE A 227 4.49 8.01 -3.34
CA PHE A 227 5.89 7.61 -3.25
C PHE A 227 6.34 6.81 -4.49
N TYR A 228 5.54 5.84 -4.90
CA TYR A 228 5.85 5.07 -6.12
C TYR A 228 5.81 5.95 -7.37
N GLY A 229 4.92 6.92 -7.45
CA GLY A 229 4.90 7.93 -8.51
C GLY A 229 6.20 8.72 -8.60
N MET A 230 6.79 9.10 -7.47
CA MET A 230 8.08 9.79 -7.40
C MET A 230 9.26 8.88 -7.81
N LEU A 231 9.24 7.61 -7.39
CA LEU A 231 10.31 6.65 -7.76
C LEU A 231 10.41 6.44 -9.26
N PHE A 232 9.26 6.30 -9.94
CA PHE A 232 9.19 5.93 -11.36
C PHE A 232 8.83 7.09 -12.29
N GLY A 233 8.59 8.27 -11.73
CA GLY A 233 8.21 9.47 -12.47
C GLY A 233 9.33 9.97 -13.37
N LYS A 234 9.01 10.24 -14.63
CA LYS A 234 9.85 11.05 -15.50
C LYS A 234 9.36 12.49 -15.40
N ASP A 235 10.06 13.32 -14.64
CA ASP A 235 9.94 14.75 -14.78
C ASP A 235 10.63 15.18 -16.07
N LYS A 236 9.92 15.09 -17.18
CA LYS A 236 10.31 15.88 -18.35
C LYS A 236 9.93 17.31 -18.04
N ASN A 237 10.93 18.10 -17.62
CA ASN A 237 10.94 19.56 -17.62
C ASN A 237 9.54 20.19 -17.77
N ILE A 238 8.69 20.05 -16.76
CA ILE A 238 7.68 21.06 -16.53
C ILE A 238 8.47 22.16 -15.82
N SER A 239 9.10 23.02 -16.64
CA SER A 239 9.36 24.38 -16.22
C SER A 239 7.98 24.94 -15.87
N THR A 240 7.53 24.66 -14.67
CA THR A 240 6.47 25.41 -14.03
C THR A 240 7.04 26.79 -13.80
N THR A 241 6.92 27.64 -14.79
CA THR A 241 6.91 29.07 -14.58
C THR A 241 5.73 29.34 -13.65
N VAL A 242 6.00 29.25 -12.34
CA VAL A 242 5.20 29.87 -11.31
C VAL A 242 5.46 31.38 -11.46
N ALA A 243 4.72 32.01 -12.31
CA ALA A 243 4.36 33.41 -12.27
C ALA A 243 3.40 33.64 -13.44
N GLY A 244 2.15 33.93 -13.14
CA GLY A 244 1.07 34.27 -14.05
C GLY A 244 1.42 35.22 -15.18
N LYS A 245 2.11 34.75 -16.22
CA LYS A 245 2.22 35.39 -17.52
C LYS A 245 1.96 34.32 -18.57
N ALA A 246 0.81 34.45 -19.21
CA ALA A 246 0.46 33.74 -20.42
C ALA A 246 1.62 33.81 -21.41
N LEU A 247 2.11 32.65 -21.85
CA LEU A 247 3.03 32.55 -22.97
C LEU A 247 2.21 32.84 -24.22
N THR A 248 2.45 34.01 -24.82
CA THR A 248 1.92 34.38 -26.15
C THR A 248 2.46 33.41 -27.19
N THR A 249 1.56 32.62 -27.74
CA THR A 249 1.80 31.71 -28.88
C THR A 249 2.17 32.50 -30.11
N VAL A 250 3.33 32.20 -30.70
CA VAL A 250 3.61 32.43 -32.10
C VAL A 250 2.90 31.34 -32.90
N ALA A 251 2.07 31.79 -33.84
CA ALA A 251 1.17 30.96 -34.63
C ALA A 251 1.87 29.82 -35.39
N GLY A 252 1.43 28.60 -35.14
CA GLY A 252 1.74 27.42 -35.94
C GLY A 252 0.93 26.25 -35.35
N LYS A 253 -0.01 25.71 -36.15
CA LYS A 253 -0.90 24.61 -35.80
C LYS A 253 -0.20 23.51 -34.97
N ALA A 254 -0.37 23.55 -33.67
CA ALA A 254 -0.01 22.45 -32.80
C ALA A 254 -1.28 21.63 -32.54
N SER A 255 -1.30 20.39 -33.04
CA SER A 255 -2.23 19.39 -32.54
C SER A 255 -2.04 19.31 -31.01
N GLU A 256 -3.13 19.29 -30.23
CA GLU A 256 -3.13 18.98 -28.80
C GLU A 256 -2.63 17.52 -28.62
N ALA A 257 -1.32 17.33 -28.75
CA ALA A 257 -0.68 16.18 -28.16
C ALA A 257 -0.54 16.48 -26.66
N THR A 258 -1.53 16.07 -25.86
CA THR A 258 -1.44 16.03 -24.41
C THR A 258 -0.15 15.29 -24.08
N LEU A 259 0.87 16.01 -23.58
CA LEU A 259 2.08 15.39 -23.03
C LEU A 259 1.64 14.38 -21.96
N PRO A 260 2.15 13.14 -21.98
CA PRO A 260 1.79 12.18 -20.96
C PRO A 260 2.15 12.76 -19.59
N ALA A 261 1.15 12.89 -18.72
CA ALA A 261 1.35 13.35 -17.34
C ALA A 261 2.43 12.47 -16.67
N SER A 262 3.31 13.08 -15.87
CA SER A 262 4.31 12.34 -15.10
C SER A 262 3.64 11.27 -14.22
N CYS A 263 4.37 10.23 -13.82
CA CYS A 263 3.82 9.20 -12.93
C CYS A 263 3.40 9.80 -11.58
N GLU A 264 4.08 10.84 -11.11
CA GLU A 264 3.73 11.58 -9.89
C GLU A 264 2.35 12.25 -10.01
N LEU A 265 2.13 13.03 -11.07
CA LEU A 265 0.82 13.67 -11.33
C LEU A 265 -0.31 12.65 -11.52
N LYS A 266 0.01 11.49 -12.13
CA LYS A 266 -0.96 10.39 -12.25
C LYS A 266 -1.29 9.79 -10.89
N ALA A 267 -0.29 9.61 -10.01
CA ALA A 267 -0.51 9.10 -8.67
C ALA A 267 -1.42 10.03 -7.85
N ASP A 268 -1.15 11.34 -7.87
CA ASP A 268 -2.00 12.33 -7.18
C ASP A 268 -3.43 12.33 -7.73
N SER A 269 -3.58 12.32 -9.05
CA SER A 269 -4.90 12.30 -9.70
C SER A 269 -5.65 11.00 -9.41
N LEU A 270 -4.96 9.86 -9.44
CA LEU A 270 -5.55 8.55 -9.15
C LEU A 270 -5.98 8.47 -7.69
N PHE A 271 -5.10 8.86 -6.76
CA PHE A 271 -5.41 8.89 -5.33
C PHE A 271 -6.64 9.77 -5.03
N ALA A 272 -6.69 10.99 -5.61
CA ALA A 272 -7.82 11.89 -5.42
C ALA A 272 -9.16 11.30 -5.87
N LYS A 273 -9.16 10.51 -6.97
CA LYS A 273 -10.35 9.80 -7.44
C LYS A 273 -10.77 8.68 -6.49
N ILE A 274 -9.80 7.88 -6.03
CA ILE A 274 -10.01 6.79 -5.08
C ILE A 274 -10.55 7.33 -3.76
N GLU A 275 -9.91 8.36 -3.21
CA GLU A 275 -10.33 9.03 -1.98
C GLU A 275 -11.78 9.52 -2.07
N LYS A 276 -12.11 10.24 -3.14
CA LYS A 276 -13.45 10.78 -3.37
C LYS A 276 -14.51 9.68 -3.39
N GLU A 277 -14.25 8.61 -4.13
CA GLU A 277 -15.20 7.49 -4.25
C GLU A 277 -15.31 6.71 -2.93
N TYR A 278 -14.19 6.45 -2.26
CA TYR A 278 -14.17 5.80 -0.95
C TYR A 278 -15.00 6.55 0.08
N LEU A 279 -14.78 7.87 0.22
CA LEU A 279 -15.49 8.70 1.18
C LEU A 279 -16.98 8.81 0.85
N LYS A 280 -17.34 8.86 -0.43
CA LYS A 280 -18.74 8.83 -0.88
C LYS A 280 -19.41 7.52 -0.47
N LEU A 281 -18.81 6.37 -0.78
CA LEU A 281 -19.33 5.04 -0.43
C LEU A 281 -19.50 4.88 1.09
N LYS A 282 -18.48 5.28 1.86
CA LYS A 282 -18.54 5.27 3.32
C LYS A 282 -19.69 6.12 3.87
N ALA A 283 -19.87 7.34 3.33
CA ALA A 283 -20.95 8.23 3.75
C ALA A 283 -22.32 7.68 3.38
N GLU A 284 -22.46 7.06 2.21
CA GLU A 284 -23.71 6.40 1.79
C GLU A 284 -24.06 5.20 2.68
N ALA A 285 -23.09 4.33 2.95
CA ALA A 285 -23.25 3.19 3.84
C ALA A 285 -23.60 3.61 5.28
N GLY A 286 -22.99 4.68 5.77
CA GLY A 286 -23.25 5.20 7.11
C GLY A 286 -24.67 5.74 7.35
N LYS A 287 -25.42 6.04 6.28
CA LYS A 287 -26.83 6.47 6.36
C LYS A 287 -27.80 5.30 6.47
N LEU A 288 -27.32 4.07 6.26
CA LEU A 288 -28.16 2.87 6.27
C LEU A 288 -28.28 2.30 7.69
N PRO A 289 -29.33 1.52 7.98
CA PRO A 289 -29.34 0.66 9.14
C PRO A 289 -28.13 -0.29 9.12
N LYS A 290 -27.73 -0.80 10.28
CA LYS A 290 -26.64 -1.78 10.38
C LYS A 290 -26.93 -2.99 9.47
N GLY A 291 -25.98 -3.30 8.60
CA GLY A 291 -26.09 -4.34 7.59
C GLY A 291 -25.97 -5.77 8.12
N LEU A 292 -25.94 -6.73 7.23
CA LEU A 292 -25.73 -8.15 7.54
C LEU A 292 -24.36 -8.35 8.20
N SER A 293 -24.25 -9.43 8.97
CA SER A 293 -22.97 -9.87 9.56
C SER A 293 -22.16 -10.65 8.51
N ILE A 294 -20.88 -10.28 8.38
CA ILE A 294 -19.96 -10.88 7.41
C ILE A 294 -18.82 -11.56 8.16
N LEU A 295 -18.61 -12.85 7.89
CA LEU A 295 -17.40 -13.59 8.21
C LEU A 295 -16.53 -13.66 6.96
N THR A 296 -15.26 -13.30 7.12
CA THR A 296 -14.29 -13.40 6.02
C THR A 296 -13.36 -14.57 6.24
N GLU A 297 -12.69 -14.98 5.15
CA GLU A 297 -11.69 -16.05 5.12
C GLU A 297 -12.24 -17.43 5.44
N ARG A 298 -11.42 -18.43 5.25
CA ARG A 298 -11.67 -19.83 5.62
C ARG A 298 -10.47 -20.40 6.34
N LYS A 299 -10.60 -21.56 6.97
CA LYS A 299 -9.48 -22.16 7.66
C LYS A 299 -8.37 -22.57 6.69
N THR A 300 -7.14 -22.54 7.17
CA THR A 300 -5.95 -23.03 6.49
C THR A 300 -5.22 -23.96 7.43
N GLY A 301 -5.07 -25.22 7.06
CA GLY A 301 -4.61 -26.24 8.00
C GLY A 301 -5.52 -26.32 9.24
N ASN A 302 -4.98 -26.12 10.44
CA ASN A 302 -5.73 -26.15 11.70
C ASN A 302 -6.09 -24.74 12.23
N VAL A 303 -5.81 -23.68 11.47
CA VAL A 303 -5.99 -22.29 11.90
C VAL A 303 -6.94 -21.58 10.94
N TRP A 304 -7.79 -20.73 11.49
CA TRP A 304 -8.61 -19.80 10.74
C TRP A 304 -8.10 -18.39 11.01
N TYR A 305 -7.41 -17.81 10.02
CA TYR A 305 -6.89 -16.47 10.12
C TYR A 305 -8.01 -15.48 9.77
N VAL A 306 -8.48 -14.72 10.76
CA VAL A 306 -9.51 -13.69 10.56
C VAL A 306 -8.93 -12.30 10.75
N PRO A 307 -9.41 -11.29 10.02
CA PRO A 307 -8.95 -9.91 10.20
C PRO A 307 -9.25 -9.39 11.62
N GLY A 308 -8.28 -8.75 12.25
CA GLY A 308 -8.54 -7.97 13.48
C GLY A 308 -9.44 -6.77 13.20
N GLY A 309 -10.09 -6.23 14.21
CA GLY A 309 -11.04 -5.12 14.06
C GLY A 309 -10.39 -3.81 13.58
N GLN A 310 -9.09 -3.63 13.81
CA GLN A 310 -8.31 -2.48 13.33
C GLN A 310 -7.47 -2.79 12.08
N SER A 311 -7.63 -3.97 11.50
CA SER A 311 -7.02 -4.31 10.21
C SER A 311 -7.71 -3.57 9.06
N THR A 312 -7.05 -3.49 7.91
CA THR A 312 -7.64 -2.91 6.69
C THR A 312 -9.01 -3.51 6.36
N ILE A 313 -9.16 -4.83 6.46
CA ILE A 313 -10.46 -5.51 6.21
C ILE A 313 -11.47 -5.20 7.32
N GLY A 314 -11.04 -5.20 8.60
CA GLY A 314 -11.91 -4.83 9.73
C GLY A 314 -12.46 -3.40 9.58
N ILE A 315 -11.61 -2.46 9.17
CA ILE A 315 -12.01 -1.08 8.90
C ILE A 315 -12.95 -0.99 7.69
N LEU A 316 -12.67 -1.71 6.61
CA LEU A 316 -13.56 -1.75 5.43
C LEU A 316 -14.94 -2.29 5.79
N LEU A 317 -15.05 -3.35 6.60
CA LEU A 317 -16.32 -3.88 7.09
C LEU A 317 -17.05 -2.85 7.96
N LYS A 318 -16.35 -2.14 8.82
CA LYS A 318 -16.88 -1.03 9.63
C LYS A 318 -17.39 0.11 8.75
N ASP A 319 -16.61 0.53 7.75
CA ASP A 319 -16.95 1.61 6.83
C ASP A 319 -18.07 1.23 5.86
N ALA A 320 -18.23 -0.06 5.56
CA ALA A 320 -19.41 -0.62 4.88
C ALA A 320 -20.65 -0.68 5.76
N ASN A 321 -20.57 -0.27 7.01
CA ASN A 321 -21.64 -0.43 8.01
C ASN A 321 -22.15 -1.88 8.16
N ALA A 322 -21.29 -2.86 7.91
CA ALA A 322 -21.56 -4.28 8.14
C ALA A 322 -21.38 -4.62 9.64
N ARG A 323 -21.96 -5.73 10.09
CA ARG A 323 -21.64 -6.33 11.38
C ARG A 323 -20.45 -7.26 11.21
N TYR A 324 -19.50 -7.19 12.13
CA TYR A 324 -18.31 -8.05 12.15
C TYR A 324 -18.06 -8.56 13.58
N ILE A 325 -17.90 -9.86 13.74
CA ILE A 325 -17.81 -10.52 15.07
C ILE A 325 -16.53 -10.16 15.83
N PHE A 326 -15.53 -9.59 15.16
CA PHE A 326 -14.28 -9.10 15.74
C PHE A 326 -14.12 -7.57 15.62
N SER A 327 -15.23 -6.82 15.46
CA SER A 327 -15.20 -5.35 15.31
C SER A 327 -14.52 -4.62 16.46
N ASP A 328 -14.58 -5.19 17.68
CA ASP A 328 -14.02 -4.59 18.90
C ASP A 328 -12.57 -5.00 19.18
N ASP A 329 -12.04 -5.93 18.37
CA ASP A 329 -10.65 -6.34 18.44
C ASP A 329 -9.71 -5.20 18.04
N LYS A 330 -8.58 -5.06 18.75
CA LYS A 330 -7.65 -3.95 18.57
C LYS A 330 -6.45 -4.26 17.65
N HIS A 331 -6.33 -5.49 17.18
CA HIS A 331 -5.23 -5.86 16.30
C HIS A 331 -5.42 -5.29 14.89
N SER A 332 -4.36 -4.78 14.31
CA SER A 332 -4.29 -4.30 12.93
C SER A 332 -3.97 -5.41 11.92
N GLY A 333 -3.56 -6.59 12.39
CA GLY A 333 -3.24 -7.77 11.58
C GLY A 333 -4.32 -8.84 11.61
N SER A 334 -3.95 -10.04 11.17
CA SER A 334 -4.78 -11.24 11.22
C SER A 334 -4.69 -11.91 12.59
N LEU A 335 -5.81 -12.40 13.08
CA LEU A 335 -5.94 -13.17 14.33
C LEU A 335 -5.89 -14.65 13.98
N PRO A 336 -4.91 -15.42 14.49
CA PRO A 336 -4.92 -16.87 14.39
C PRO A 336 -5.90 -17.46 15.40
N MET A 337 -7.03 -18.00 14.93
CA MET A 337 -8.09 -18.57 15.75
C MET A 337 -8.24 -20.06 15.44
N SER A 338 -8.67 -20.86 16.45
CA SER A 338 -9.12 -22.20 16.14
C SER A 338 -10.49 -22.19 15.44
N PRO A 339 -10.80 -23.17 14.59
CA PRO A 339 -12.12 -23.26 13.96
C PRO A 339 -13.26 -23.26 14.98
N GLU A 340 -13.09 -23.89 16.14
CA GLU A 340 -14.08 -23.96 17.21
C GLU A 340 -14.36 -22.57 17.80
N GLN A 341 -13.31 -21.76 18.00
CA GLN A 341 -13.46 -20.37 18.48
C GLN A 341 -14.24 -19.51 17.47
N ILE A 342 -13.99 -19.70 16.16
CA ILE A 342 -14.74 -19.02 15.11
C ILE A 342 -16.21 -19.46 15.13
N LEU A 343 -16.48 -20.76 15.19
CA LEU A 343 -17.85 -21.29 15.21
C LEU A 343 -18.60 -20.86 16.48
N ALA A 344 -17.94 -20.80 17.62
CA ALA A 344 -18.56 -20.34 18.87
C ALA A 344 -19.04 -18.87 18.77
N LYS A 345 -18.29 -18.00 18.11
CA LYS A 345 -18.62 -16.58 17.92
C LYS A 345 -19.45 -16.30 16.67
N GLY A 346 -19.21 -17.05 15.61
CA GLY A 346 -19.66 -16.74 14.24
C GLY A 346 -20.70 -17.67 13.67
N SER A 347 -21.24 -18.66 14.43
CA SER A 347 -22.24 -19.61 13.91
C SER A 347 -23.47 -18.91 13.29
N GLN A 348 -23.87 -17.74 13.78
CA GLN A 348 -25.05 -17.00 13.34
C GLN A 348 -24.74 -15.92 12.27
N VAL A 349 -23.54 -15.90 11.69
CA VAL A 349 -23.21 -14.93 10.64
C VAL A 349 -24.14 -15.10 9.43
N ASP A 350 -24.50 -13.97 8.82
CA ASP A 350 -25.45 -13.94 7.71
C ASP A 350 -24.78 -14.26 6.37
N VAL A 351 -23.52 -13.86 6.21
CA VAL A 351 -22.72 -13.96 4.99
C VAL A 351 -21.36 -14.53 5.33
N TRP A 352 -20.89 -15.49 4.54
CA TRP A 352 -19.52 -15.99 4.57
C TRP A 352 -18.85 -15.69 3.23
N ALA A 353 -17.79 -14.84 3.25
CA ALA A 353 -17.10 -14.36 2.07
C ALA A 353 -15.59 -14.66 2.18
N PHE A 354 -15.03 -15.45 1.28
CA PHE A 354 -13.62 -15.85 1.36
C PHE A 354 -12.92 -15.89 0.00
N LYS A 355 -11.60 -15.92 0.07
CA LYS A 355 -10.71 -16.07 -1.07
C LYS A 355 -10.21 -17.52 -1.17
N TYR A 356 -10.00 -17.99 -2.38
CA TYR A 356 -9.34 -19.26 -2.66
C TYR A 356 -8.48 -19.12 -3.94
N PHE A 357 -7.64 -20.11 -4.16
CA PHE A 357 -6.84 -20.21 -5.38
C PHE A 357 -7.10 -21.62 -5.96
N GLY A 358 -7.74 -21.71 -7.13
CA GLY A 358 -8.08 -23.04 -7.61
C GLY A 358 -8.73 -23.16 -8.99
N GLY A 359 -9.06 -22.10 -9.69
CA GLY A 359 -9.59 -22.14 -11.05
C GLY A 359 -11.08 -22.51 -11.19
N ALA A 360 -11.70 -23.09 -10.17
CA ALA A 360 -13.13 -23.43 -10.16
C ALA A 360 -13.76 -23.15 -8.78
N PRO A 361 -15.02 -22.68 -8.71
CA PRO A 361 -15.71 -22.44 -7.44
C PRO A 361 -15.78 -23.72 -6.59
N LEU A 362 -15.51 -23.56 -5.29
CA LEU A 362 -15.62 -24.64 -4.33
C LEU A 362 -17.12 -24.93 -4.06
N SER A 363 -17.53 -26.15 -4.31
CA SER A 363 -18.89 -26.60 -3.95
C SER A 363 -19.02 -26.79 -2.42
N GLN A 364 -20.26 -26.76 -1.93
CA GLN A 364 -20.50 -27.06 -0.51
C GLN A 364 -19.97 -28.44 -0.10
N VAL A 365 -20.00 -29.42 -0.99
CA VAL A 365 -19.46 -30.77 -0.74
C VAL A 365 -17.95 -30.69 -0.52
N GLN A 366 -17.23 -29.96 -1.36
CA GLN A 366 -15.78 -29.80 -1.21
C GLN A 366 -15.41 -29.03 0.07
N LEU A 367 -16.19 -28.00 0.42
CA LEU A 367 -16.01 -27.27 1.68
C LEU A 367 -16.21 -28.20 2.89
N LEU A 368 -17.23 -29.07 2.88
CA LEU A 368 -17.45 -30.05 3.97
C LEU A 368 -16.38 -31.15 4.01
N GLN A 369 -15.80 -31.52 2.88
CA GLN A 369 -14.64 -32.41 2.83
C GLN A 369 -13.40 -31.76 3.44
N GLU A 370 -13.22 -30.44 3.27
CA GLU A 370 -12.16 -29.70 3.92
C GLU A 370 -12.37 -29.62 5.44
N TYR A 371 -13.58 -29.30 5.86
CA TYR A 371 -13.95 -29.20 7.28
C TYR A 371 -15.47 -29.30 7.48
N ASP A 372 -15.92 -30.40 8.08
CA ASP A 372 -17.36 -30.66 8.34
C ASP A 372 -18.00 -29.60 9.25
N GLY A 373 -17.22 -28.93 10.09
CA GLY A 373 -17.69 -27.85 10.98
C GLY A 373 -18.30 -26.64 10.26
N TYR A 374 -18.00 -26.42 8.97
CA TYR A 374 -18.63 -25.32 8.21
C TYR A 374 -20.15 -25.38 8.17
N LYS A 375 -20.74 -26.58 8.29
CA LYS A 375 -22.21 -26.75 8.37
C LYS A 375 -22.85 -26.04 9.57
N ALA A 376 -22.06 -25.71 10.61
CA ALA A 376 -22.54 -24.96 11.77
C ALA A 376 -22.71 -23.45 11.50
N LEU A 377 -22.19 -22.94 10.38
CA LEU A 377 -22.41 -21.55 9.99
C LEU A 377 -23.80 -21.37 9.38
N ALA A 378 -24.59 -20.43 9.91
CA ALA A 378 -25.89 -20.09 9.33
C ALA A 378 -25.78 -19.61 7.88
N ALA A 379 -24.70 -18.89 7.54
CA ALA A 379 -24.39 -18.52 6.15
C ALA A 379 -24.25 -19.73 5.24
N PHE A 380 -23.64 -20.82 5.71
CA PHE A 380 -23.48 -22.05 4.95
C PHE A 380 -24.85 -22.71 4.68
N SER A 381 -25.66 -22.90 5.72
CA SER A 381 -26.99 -23.53 5.62
C SER A 381 -27.96 -22.73 4.74
N ARG A 382 -27.83 -21.40 4.71
CA ARG A 382 -28.64 -20.50 3.88
C ARG A 382 -28.11 -20.33 2.46
N GLY A 383 -26.96 -20.94 2.13
CA GLY A 383 -26.30 -20.76 0.84
C GLY A 383 -25.80 -19.33 0.59
N ASN A 384 -25.50 -18.57 1.65
CA ASN A 384 -24.94 -17.21 1.56
C ASN A 384 -23.42 -17.27 1.62
N ILE A 385 -22.85 -18.05 0.71
CA ILE A 385 -21.40 -18.28 0.56
C ILE A 385 -20.95 -17.51 -0.67
N TYR A 386 -19.98 -16.63 -0.48
CA TYR A 386 -19.40 -15.83 -1.54
C TYR A 386 -17.90 -16.08 -1.64
N GLN A 387 -17.46 -16.35 -2.86
CA GLN A 387 -16.09 -16.79 -3.12
C GLN A 387 -15.43 -15.90 -4.14
N VAL A 388 -14.13 -15.68 -4.02
CA VAL A 388 -13.32 -15.09 -5.07
C VAL A 388 -12.13 -15.99 -5.38
N ASP A 389 -12.01 -16.36 -6.66
CA ASP A 389 -10.89 -17.14 -7.18
C ASP A 389 -9.75 -16.19 -7.55
N THR A 390 -8.73 -16.15 -6.71
CA THR A 390 -7.56 -15.30 -6.92
C THR A 390 -6.60 -15.82 -8.00
N SER A 391 -6.86 -17.00 -8.56
CA SER A 391 -6.10 -17.51 -9.72
C SER A 391 -6.57 -16.89 -11.04
N THR A 392 -7.83 -16.47 -11.11
CA THR A 392 -8.46 -15.92 -12.33
C THR A 392 -8.88 -14.46 -12.22
N VAL A 393 -9.06 -13.99 -11.00
CA VAL A 393 -9.49 -12.62 -10.69
C VAL A 393 -8.31 -11.85 -10.09
N PRO A 394 -7.91 -10.70 -10.64
CA PRO A 394 -6.82 -9.88 -10.11
C PRO A 394 -7.24 -9.15 -8.82
N TYR A 395 -7.59 -9.95 -7.79
CA TYR A 395 -8.11 -9.44 -6.53
C TYR A 395 -7.08 -8.61 -5.78
N PHE A 396 -5.91 -9.18 -5.53
CA PHE A 396 -4.86 -8.50 -4.77
C PHE A 396 -4.25 -7.34 -5.55
N GLU A 397 -4.10 -7.51 -6.86
CA GLU A 397 -3.59 -6.49 -7.76
C GLU A 397 -4.45 -5.22 -7.71
N LEU A 398 -5.76 -5.39 -7.73
CA LEU A 398 -6.69 -4.26 -7.78
C LEU A 398 -7.04 -3.72 -6.39
N THR A 399 -7.33 -4.58 -5.41
CA THR A 399 -7.89 -4.10 -4.13
C THR A 399 -6.87 -3.49 -3.20
N SER A 400 -5.57 -3.74 -3.41
CA SER A 400 -4.52 -3.25 -2.51
C SER A 400 -4.39 -1.73 -2.51
N PHE A 401 -4.46 -1.11 -3.68
CA PHE A 401 -4.41 0.35 -3.83
C PHE A 401 -5.76 0.98 -4.20
N HIS A 402 -6.83 0.16 -4.35
CA HIS A 402 -8.19 0.58 -4.64
C HIS A 402 -9.16 0.10 -3.55
N PRO A 403 -9.04 0.62 -2.32
CA PRO A 403 -9.91 0.19 -1.22
C PRO A 403 -11.39 0.50 -1.46
N GLU A 404 -11.73 1.47 -2.32
CA GLU A 404 -13.10 1.80 -2.71
C GLU A 404 -13.78 0.63 -3.44
N LEU A 405 -13.02 -0.17 -4.18
CA LEU A 405 -13.56 -1.34 -4.86
C LEU A 405 -14.02 -2.40 -3.85
N LEU A 406 -13.17 -2.69 -2.87
CA LEU A 406 -13.49 -3.69 -1.84
C LEU A 406 -14.55 -3.18 -0.85
N LEU A 407 -14.52 -1.87 -0.53
CA LEU A 407 -15.58 -1.24 0.26
C LEU A 407 -16.96 -1.41 -0.41
N ARG A 408 -17.03 -1.21 -1.73
CA ARG A 408 -18.26 -1.44 -2.51
C ARG A 408 -18.74 -2.89 -2.42
N GLU A 409 -17.83 -3.87 -2.54
CA GLU A 409 -18.17 -5.28 -2.39
C GLU A 409 -18.80 -5.56 -1.01
N PHE A 410 -18.19 -5.07 0.06
CA PHE A 410 -18.72 -5.27 1.42
C PHE A 410 -20.04 -4.52 1.64
N ILE A 411 -20.26 -3.36 1.04
CA ILE A 411 -21.55 -2.67 1.06
C ILE A 411 -22.61 -3.53 0.37
N ILE A 412 -22.32 -4.10 -0.79
CA ILE A 412 -23.28 -4.97 -1.52
C ILE A 412 -23.58 -6.23 -0.71
N LEU A 413 -22.56 -6.87 -0.12
CA LEU A 413 -22.73 -8.05 0.71
C LEU A 413 -23.56 -7.75 1.97
N ALA A 414 -23.41 -6.57 2.57
CA ALA A 414 -24.09 -6.19 3.80
C ALA A 414 -25.51 -5.66 3.57
N HIS A 415 -25.77 -4.96 2.44
CA HIS A 415 -27.01 -4.20 2.22
C HIS A 415 -27.75 -4.57 0.95
N GLY A 416 -27.22 -5.48 0.13
CA GLY A 416 -27.85 -5.99 -1.08
C GLY A 416 -27.49 -5.24 -2.35
N SER A 417 -27.99 -5.76 -3.48
CA SER A 417 -27.61 -5.37 -4.85
C SER A 417 -28.03 -3.96 -5.28
N ARG A 418 -28.74 -3.21 -4.45
CA ARG A 418 -29.09 -1.80 -4.74
C ARG A 418 -27.87 -0.89 -4.92
N PHE A 419 -26.70 -1.31 -4.42
CA PHE A 419 -25.42 -0.60 -4.56
C PHE A 419 -24.58 -1.05 -5.75
N GLY A 420 -25.13 -1.94 -6.59
CA GLY A 420 -24.50 -2.45 -7.78
C GLY A 420 -24.40 -3.96 -7.82
N LYS A 421 -23.48 -4.44 -8.68
CA LYS A 421 -23.16 -5.87 -8.79
C LYS A 421 -21.80 -6.13 -8.21
N LEU A 422 -21.62 -7.30 -7.59
CA LEU A 422 -20.31 -7.78 -7.14
C LEU A 422 -19.38 -7.92 -8.34
N LYS A 423 -18.15 -7.41 -8.21
CA LYS A 423 -17.09 -7.48 -9.21
C LYS A 423 -16.19 -8.68 -8.97
N PHE A 424 -15.85 -8.92 -7.71
CA PHE A 424 -14.91 -9.94 -7.30
C PHE A 424 -15.59 -11.18 -6.74
N TYR A 425 -16.44 -11.02 -5.74
CA TYR A 425 -17.12 -12.12 -5.10
C TYR A 425 -18.26 -12.68 -5.96
N LYS A 426 -18.35 -14.01 -6.00
CA LYS A 426 -19.44 -14.76 -6.66
C LYS A 426 -20.09 -15.68 -5.64
N LYS A 427 -21.42 -15.85 -5.75
CA LYS A 427 -22.19 -16.74 -4.91
C LYS A 427 -22.09 -18.19 -5.39
#